data_c570c25adc35ac29a6366bcfa2c183a1
#
_entry.id   c570c25adc35ac29a6366bcfa2c183a1
#
_cell.length_a   1.000
_cell.length_b   1.000
_cell.length_c   1.000
_cell.angle_alpha   90.00
_cell.angle_beta   90.00
_cell.angle_gamma   90.00
#
_symmetry.space_group_name_H-M   'P 1'
#
loop_
_entity.id
_entity.type
_entity.pdbx_description
1 polymer ?
#
loop_
_entity_poly.entity_id
_entity_poly.type
_entity_poly.pdbx_seq_one_letter_code
_entity_poly.pdbx_strand_id
1 'polypeptide(L)'
;VSGFEKYFQIVRCFRDEDLRADRQPEFTQLDIETSFMDENDILTLMEGLISELFEKTLAVKVETPFLRMNWDEAIARFGSDKPDLRFGMELMDISEYVKGSDFKVFTSVLENGGQVKVINVEDYANIPRRELDGLVQYVQGYGAKGLAWIQYTEEGVKSPFKKFYQDETFEAIKNACHAKT
;
A
#
# COMPACT_ATOMS: atom_id res chain seq x y z
N VAL A 1 -15.13 18.93 -29.16
CA VAL A 1 -14.87 20.34 -28.82
C VAL A 1 -14.99 21.22 -30.08
N SER A 2 -16.22 21.47 -30.51
CA SER A 2 -16.53 22.41 -31.61
C SER A 2 -15.62 22.30 -32.86
N GLY A 3 -15.21 21.09 -33.23
CA GLY A 3 -14.34 20.83 -34.36
C GLY A 3 -12.82 20.85 -34.08
N PHE A 4 -12.40 21.14 -32.86
CA PHE A 4 -10.99 20.99 -32.46
C PHE A 4 -10.74 19.57 -31.94
N GLU A 5 -9.68 18.94 -32.41
CA GLU A 5 -9.31 17.59 -31.99
C GLU A 5 -8.53 17.57 -30.66
N LYS A 6 -7.80 18.64 -30.36
CA LYS A 6 -7.00 18.81 -29.14
C LYS A 6 -7.12 20.23 -28.64
N TYR A 7 -7.43 20.38 -27.37
CA TYR A 7 -7.53 21.67 -26.70
C TYR A 7 -6.85 21.56 -25.32
N PHE A 8 -6.20 22.62 -24.90
CA PHE A 8 -5.77 22.77 -23.51
C PHE A 8 -5.79 24.24 -23.09
N GLN A 9 -5.91 24.45 -21.80
CA GLN A 9 -5.74 25.75 -21.17
C GLN A 9 -5.06 25.62 -19.80
N ILE A 10 -4.35 26.66 -19.40
CA ILE A 10 -3.87 26.82 -18.03
C ILE A 10 -4.74 27.92 -17.41
N VAL A 11 -5.60 27.55 -16.48
CA VAL A 11 -6.67 28.40 -16.00
C VAL A 11 -6.76 28.38 -14.47
N ARG A 12 -7.12 29.53 -13.89
CA ARG A 12 -7.43 29.64 -12.48
C ARG A 12 -8.83 29.13 -12.21
N CYS A 13 -8.92 28.19 -11.26
CA CYS A 13 -10.16 27.56 -10.84
C CYS A 13 -10.48 27.85 -9.38
N PHE A 14 -11.77 27.85 -9.06
CA PHE A 14 -12.27 28.06 -7.70
C PHE A 14 -13.26 26.95 -7.36
N ARG A 15 -13.13 26.36 -6.17
CA ARG A 15 -14.06 25.37 -5.65
C ARG A 15 -14.34 25.61 -4.19
N ASP A 16 -15.61 25.51 -3.79
CA ASP A 16 -16.01 25.44 -2.40
C ASP A 16 -15.85 23.97 -1.95
N GLU A 17 -14.77 23.69 -1.24
CA GLU A 17 -14.40 22.36 -0.79
C GLU A 17 -13.97 22.36 0.68
N ASP A 18 -14.15 21.21 1.34
CA ASP A 18 -13.53 20.98 2.64
C ASP A 18 -12.00 21.05 2.52
N LEU A 19 -11.38 21.91 3.30
CA LEU A 19 -9.93 22.09 3.30
C LEU A 19 -9.22 20.81 3.79
N ARG A 20 -8.24 20.39 3.01
CA ARG A 20 -7.30 19.31 3.35
C ARG A 20 -5.88 19.80 3.11
N ALA A 21 -4.88 19.01 3.53
CA ALA A 21 -3.47 19.40 3.41
C ALA A 21 -3.04 19.75 1.97
N ASP A 22 -3.67 19.15 0.97
CA ASP A 22 -3.39 19.27 -0.47
C ASP A 22 -4.46 20.03 -1.25
N ARG A 23 -5.49 20.61 -0.59
CA ARG A 23 -6.59 21.30 -1.25
C ARG A 23 -6.61 22.78 -0.92
N GLN A 24 -6.78 23.59 -1.96
CA GLN A 24 -6.95 25.03 -1.88
C GLN A 24 -8.26 25.42 -2.58
N PRO A 25 -9.01 26.42 -2.08
CA PRO A 25 -10.23 26.90 -2.74
C PRO A 25 -9.94 27.57 -4.07
N GLU A 26 -8.75 28.13 -4.26
CA GLU A 26 -8.24 28.68 -5.51
C GLU A 26 -7.00 27.88 -5.94
N PHE A 27 -6.99 27.39 -7.17
CA PHE A 27 -5.88 26.62 -7.74
C PHE A 27 -5.77 26.80 -9.24
N THR A 28 -4.60 26.53 -9.80
CA THR A 28 -4.38 26.53 -11.26
C THR A 28 -4.53 25.12 -11.79
N GLN A 29 -5.31 24.97 -12.85
CA GLN A 29 -5.54 23.70 -13.52
C GLN A 29 -4.94 23.74 -14.93
N LEU A 30 -4.27 22.67 -15.32
CA LEU A 30 -4.06 22.34 -16.72
C LEU A 30 -5.27 21.52 -17.15
N ASP A 31 -6.14 22.15 -17.96
CA ASP A 31 -7.34 21.54 -18.50
C ASP A 31 -7.08 21.06 -19.93
N ILE A 32 -7.36 19.80 -20.20
CA ILE A 32 -7.05 19.15 -21.48
C ILE A 32 -8.30 18.44 -21.99
N GLU A 33 -8.69 18.74 -23.22
CA GLU A 33 -9.78 18.06 -23.91
C GLU A 33 -9.27 17.47 -25.23
N THR A 34 -9.66 16.25 -25.51
CA THR A 34 -9.25 15.54 -26.74
C THR A 34 -10.44 14.85 -27.39
N SER A 35 -10.37 14.69 -28.71
CA SER A 35 -11.35 13.93 -29.51
C SER A 35 -10.67 12.73 -30.15
N PHE A 36 -11.46 11.67 -30.38
CA PHE A 36 -11.01 10.45 -31.07
C PHE A 36 -9.83 9.72 -30.37
N MET A 37 -9.72 9.83 -29.04
CA MET A 37 -8.72 9.14 -28.24
C MET A 37 -9.41 8.15 -27.29
N ASP A 38 -8.83 6.98 -27.12
CA ASP A 38 -9.23 6.02 -26.10
C ASP A 38 -8.49 6.22 -24.78
N GLU A 39 -8.77 5.37 -23.80
CA GLU A 39 -8.14 5.43 -22.49
C GLU A 39 -6.61 5.29 -22.57
N ASN A 40 -6.10 4.38 -23.41
CA ASN A 40 -4.67 4.14 -23.55
C ASN A 40 -3.95 5.32 -24.21
N ASP A 41 -4.62 5.99 -25.17
CA ASP A 41 -4.06 7.18 -25.81
C ASP A 41 -3.90 8.31 -24.78
N ILE A 42 -4.91 8.52 -23.92
CA ILE A 42 -4.84 9.51 -22.84
C ILE A 42 -3.74 9.17 -21.85
N LEU A 43 -3.67 7.93 -21.40
CA LEU A 43 -2.61 7.48 -20.47
C LEU A 43 -1.22 7.69 -21.07
N THR A 44 -1.01 7.32 -22.32
CA THR A 44 0.27 7.51 -23.01
C THR A 44 0.65 8.98 -23.14
N LEU A 45 -0.34 9.85 -23.46
CA LEU A 45 -0.14 11.29 -23.51
C LEU A 45 0.28 11.85 -22.15
N MET A 46 -0.39 11.42 -21.06
CA MET A 46 -0.09 11.88 -19.71
C MET A 46 1.26 11.37 -19.21
N GLU A 47 1.59 10.12 -19.48
CA GLU A 47 2.91 9.55 -19.15
C GLU A 47 4.04 10.35 -19.81
N GLY A 48 3.89 10.69 -21.08
CA GLY A 48 4.84 11.55 -21.79
C GLY A 48 4.98 12.94 -21.18
N LEU A 49 3.83 13.58 -20.87
CA LEU A 49 3.82 14.90 -20.23
C LEU A 49 4.53 14.88 -18.86
N ILE A 50 4.21 13.92 -18.00
CA ILE A 50 4.80 13.80 -16.66
C ILE A 50 6.29 13.51 -16.75
N SER A 51 6.70 12.56 -17.61
CA SER A 51 8.11 12.21 -17.80
C SER A 51 8.93 13.43 -18.26
N GLU A 52 8.45 14.15 -19.26
CA GLU A 52 9.12 15.36 -19.78
C GLU A 52 9.17 16.49 -18.73
N LEU A 53 8.09 16.67 -17.95
CA LEU A 53 8.04 17.65 -16.88
C LEU A 53 9.08 17.38 -15.81
N PHE A 54 9.20 16.15 -15.32
CA PHE A 54 10.19 15.75 -14.32
C PHE A 54 11.62 15.90 -14.84
N GLU A 55 11.86 15.50 -16.07
CA GLU A 55 13.18 15.63 -16.68
C GLU A 55 13.61 17.10 -16.80
N LYS A 56 12.73 17.96 -17.32
CA LYS A 56 13.04 19.38 -17.55
C LYS A 56 13.13 20.22 -16.28
N THR A 57 12.35 19.90 -15.25
CA THR A 57 12.29 20.70 -14.03
C THR A 57 13.20 20.21 -12.92
N LEU A 58 13.37 18.90 -12.80
CA LEU A 58 14.09 18.26 -11.70
C LEU A 58 15.32 17.47 -12.15
N ALA A 59 15.56 17.34 -13.45
CA ALA A 59 16.57 16.47 -14.03
C ALA A 59 16.42 14.99 -13.60
N VAL A 60 15.18 14.56 -13.33
CA VAL A 60 14.82 13.20 -12.95
C VAL A 60 14.17 12.51 -14.13
N LYS A 61 14.76 11.42 -14.58
CA LYS A 61 14.16 10.57 -15.61
C LYS A 61 13.15 9.62 -14.95
N VAL A 62 11.90 9.73 -15.35
CA VAL A 62 10.83 8.84 -14.93
C VAL A 62 10.64 7.75 -15.99
N GLU A 63 10.64 6.49 -15.56
CA GLU A 63 10.43 5.36 -16.46
C GLU A 63 8.95 5.27 -16.88
N THR A 64 8.75 4.98 -18.17
CA THR A 64 7.43 4.75 -18.77
C THR A 64 7.42 3.41 -19.52
N PRO A 65 6.27 2.71 -19.65
CA PRO A 65 4.95 3.10 -19.11
C PRO A 65 4.89 3.00 -17.59
N PHE A 66 4.04 3.81 -16.97
CA PHE A 66 3.78 3.72 -15.52
C PHE A 66 3.10 2.39 -15.18
N LEU A 67 3.43 1.86 -14.01
CA LEU A 67 2.79 0.65 -13.51
C LEU A 67 1.27 0.86 -13.42
N ARG A 68 0.51 -0.03 -14.05
CA ARG A 68 -0.95 -0.05 -13.98
C ARG A 68 -1.38 -1.14 -13.02
N MET A 69 -2.26 -0.79 -12.12
CA MET A 69 -2.77 -1.68 -11.09
C MET A 69 -4.29 -1.48 -10.98
N ASN A 70 -5.04 -2.56 -10.89
CA ASN A 70 -6.47 -2.46 -10.64
C ASN A 70 -6.73 -2.20 -9.14
N TRP A 71 -7.95 -1.75 -8.82
CA TRP A 71 -8.32 -1.39 -7.46
C TRP A 71 -8.22 -2.57 -6.48
N ASP A 72 -8.72 -3.75 -6.87
CA ASP A 72 -8.69 -4.94 -6.02
C ASP A 72 -7.26 -5.35 -5.67
N GLU A 73 -6.35 -5.28 -6.64
CA GLU A 73 -4.92 -5.55 -6.44
C GLU A 73 -4.28 -4.52 -5.51
N ALA A 74 -4.56 -3.24 -5.70
CA ALA A 74 -4.04 -2.17 -4.85
C ALA A 74 -4.48 -2.34 -3.40
N ILE A 75 -5.75 -2.62 -3.16
CA ILE A 75 -6.28 -2.89 -1.81
C ILE A 75 -5.73 -4.19 -1.24
N ALA A 76 -5.61 -5.25 -2.03
CA ALA A 76 -5.10 -6.53 -1.54
C ALA A 76 -3.63 -6.44 -1.11
N ARG A 77 -2.79 -5.73 -1.86
CA ARG A 77 -1.35 -5.62 -1.61
C ARG A 77 -0.97 -4.48 -0.66
N PHE A 78 -1.68 -3.38 -0.69
CA PHE A 78 -1.28 -2.16 0.03
C PHE A 78 -2.33 -1.62 1.00
N GLY A 79 -3.56 -2.11 0.95
CA GLY A 79 -4.66 -1.58 1.76
C GLY A 79 -5.10 -0.16 1.39
N SER A 80 -4.68 0.32 0.22
CA SER A 80 -4.92 1.68 -0.28
C SER A 80 -5.06 1.68 -1.80
N ASP A 81 -5.92 2.54 -2.32
CA ASP A 81 -6.05 2.81 -3.75
C ASP A 81 -4.97 3.79 -4.29
N LYS A 82 -4.10 4.28 -3.41
CA LYS A 82 -2.97 5.17 -3.72
C LYS A 82 -1.68 4.67 -3.07
N PRO A 83 -1.19 3.49 -3.47
CA PRO A 83 -0.02 2.89 -2.85
C PRO A 83 1.25 3.69 -3.16
N ASP A 84 2.12 3.81 -2.16
CA ASP A 84 3.48 4.29 -2.37
C ASP A 84 4.39 3.07 -2.59
N LEU A 85 4.88 2.90 -3.82
CA LEU A 85 5.68 1.75 -4.22
C LEU A 85 7.19 1.91 -3.96
N ARG A 86 7.62 3.03 -3.36
CA ARG A 86 9.04 3.34 -3.18
C ARG A 86 9.73 2.51 -2.11
N PHE A 87 8.99 1.93 -1.17
CA PHE A 87 9.57 1.22 -0.02
C PHE A 87 9.07 -0.23 0.19
N GLY A 88 8.31 -0.80 -0.70
CA GLY A 88 7.80 -2.17 -0.57
C GLY A 88 6.85 -2.34 0.63
N MET A 89 7.07 -3.39 1.44
CA MET A 89 6.25 -3.75 2.61
C MET A 89 4.79 -4.04 2.25
N GLU A 90 4.60 -4.91 1.27
CA GLU A 90 3.28 -5.33 0.82
C GLU A 90 2.57 -6.18 1.89
N LEU A 91 1.25 -6.09 1.90
CA LEU A 91 0.38 -6.97 2.68
C LEU A 91 0.37 -8.36 2.07
N MET A 92 0.76 -9.37 2.82
CA MET A 92 0.72 -10.77 2.40
C MET A 92 -0.35 -11.54 3.17
N ASP A 93 -1.15 -12.33 2.46
CA ASP A 93 -2.20 -13.15 3.08
C ASP A 93 -1.59 -14.45 3.64
N ILE A 94 -1.71 -14.62 4.96
CA ILE A 94 -1.25 -15.82 5.68
C ILE A 94 -2.41 -16.65 6.23
N SER A 95 -3.64 -16.38 5.82
CA SER A 95 -4.85 -17.04 6.32
C SER A 95 -4.77 -18.56 6.29
N GLU A 96 -4.25 -19.14 5.19
CA GLU A 96 -4.12 -20.59 5.02
C GLU A 96 -3.14 -21.23 6.02
N TYR A 97 -2.10 -20.49 6.44
CA TYR A 97 -1.09 -21.00 7.38
C TYR A 97 -1.57 -20.98 8.83
N VAL A 98 -2.51 -20.09 9.15
CA VAL A 98 -2.94 -19.85 10.54
C VAL A 98 -4.34 -20.40 10.85
N LYS A 99 -5.00 -21.01 9.90
CA LYS A 99 -6.32 -21.63 10.10
C LYS A 99 -6.25 -22.87 10.98
N GLY A 100 -7.36 -23.17 11.66
CA GLY A 100 -7.53 -24.41 12.43
C GLY A 100 -6.75 -24.46 13.76
N SER A 101 -6.28 -23.31 14.26
CA SER A 101 -5.63 -23.23 15.57
C SER A 101 -6.58 -22.79 16.69
N ASP A 102 -6.16 -22.97 17.94
CA ASP A 102 -6.89 -22.47 19.11
C ASP A 102 -6.69 -20.95 19.36
N PHE A 103 -5.95 -20.25 18.51
CA PHE A 103 -5.77 -18.81 18.62
C PHE A 103 -6.99 -18.05 18.11
N LYS A 104 -7.94 -17.82 19.02
CA LYS A 104 -9.26 -17.26 18.73
C LYS A 104 -9.25 -15.94 17.95
N VAL A 105 -8.18 -15.14 18.09
CA VAL A 105 -8.06 -13.86 17.37
C VAL A 105 -8.05 -14.09 15.86
N PHE A 106 -7.31 -15.08 15.38
CA PHE A 106 -7.26 -15.40 13.95
C PHE A 106 -8.44 -16.26 13.52
N THR A 107 -8.76 -17.29 14.31
CA THR A 107 -9.84 -18.24 13.99
C THR A 107 -11.17 -17.51 13.80
N SER A 108 -11.53 -16.58 14.72
CA SER A 108 -12.78 -15.84 14.62
C SER A 108 -12.85 -14.92 13.39
N VAL A 109 -11.73 -14.38 12.94
CA VAL A 109 -11.67 -13.57 11.71
C VAL A 109 -11.92 -14.44 10.49
N LEU A 110 -11.24 -15.61 10.42
CA LEU A 110 -11.37 -16.54 9.29
C LEU A 110 -12.75 -17.19 9.19
N GLU A 111 -13.35 -17.56 10.33
CA GLU A 111 -14.71 -18.11 10.40
C GLU A 111 -15.78 -17.12 9.91
N ASN A 112 -15.53 -15.81 10.05
CA ASN A 112 -16.38 -14.75 9.54
C ASN A 112 -16.06 -14.31 8.10
N GLY A 113 -15.24 -15.07 7.37
CA GLY A 113 -14.86 -14.77 5.98
C GLY A 113 -13.83 -13.64 5.85
N GLY A 114 -13.16 -13.26 6.93
CA GLY A 114 -12.06 -12.29 6.90
C GLY A 114 -10.73 -12.92 6.52
N GLN A 115 -9.68 -12.10 6.49
CA GLN A 115 -8.32 -12.49 6.15
C GLN A 115 -7.34 -12.12 7.27
N VAL A 116 -6.27 -12.89 7.40
CA VAL A 116 -5.13 -12.55 8.25
C VAL A 116 -3.97 -12.14 7.35
N LYS A 117 -3.61 -10.86 7.41
CA LYS A 117 -2.53 -10.30 6.59
C LYS A 117 -1.34 -9.91 7.45
N VAL A 118 -0.16 -10.00 6.86
CA VAL A 118 1.11 -9.67 7.49
C VAL A 118 1.90 -8.67 6.63
N ILE A 119 2.67 -7.83 7.29
CA ILE A 119 3.69 -6.98 6.68
C ILE A 119 5.05 -7.48 7.16
N ASN A 120 5.95 -7.80 6.24
CA ASN A 120 7.34 -8.10 6.55
C ASN A 120 8.15 -6.80 6.65
N VAL A 121 8.81 -6.59 7.79
CA VAL A 121 9.70 -5.44 8.00
C VAL A 121 11.12 -6.01 8.08
N GLU A 122 11.87 -5.88 6.97
CA GLU A 122 13.24 -6.39 6.89
C GLU A 122 14.18 -5.65 7.87
N ASP A 123 15.20 -6.35 8.34
CA ASP A 123 16.23 -5.83 9.23
C ASP A 123 15.73 -5.28 10.58
N TYR A 124 14.51 -5.65 10.98
CA TYR A 124 13.86 -5.14 12.19
C TYR A 124 13.59 -6.23 13.26
N ALA A 125 14.19 -7.40 13.11
CA ALA A 125 13.97 -8.55 14.00
C ALA A 125 14.35 -8.26 15.46
N ASN A 126 15.31 -7.38 15.71
CA ASN A 126 15.82 -7.03 17.04
C ASN A 126 15.18 -5.78 17.65
N ILE A 127 13.98 -5.39 17.19
CA ILE A 127 13.24 -4.25 17.74
C ILE A 127 13.03 -4.39 19.27
N PRO A 128 13.34 -3.36 20.06
CA PRO A 128 13.12 -3.38 21.51
C PRO A 128 11.63 -3.54 21.87
N ARG A 129 11.36 -4.24 22.99
CA ARG A 129 10.00 -4.46 23.48
C ARG A 129 9.17 -3.18 23.58
N ARG A 130 9.79 -2.09 24.04
CA ARG A 130 9.13 -0.79 24.17
C ARG A 130 8.61 -0.25 22.83
N GLU A 131 9.38 -0.47 21.77
CA GLU A 131 8.98 -0.03 20.42
C GLU A 131 7.85 -0.89 19.86
N LEU A 132 7.91 -2.22 20.07
CA LEU A 132 6.79 -3.12 19.75
C LEU A 132 5.50 -2.70 20.44
N ASP A 133 5.56 -2.38 21.73
CA ASP A 133 4.40 -1.90 22.48
C ASP A 133 3.91 -0.55 21.93
N GLY A 134 4.82 0.31 21.46
CA GLY A 134 4.51 1.55 20.74
C GLY A 134 3.77 1.31 19.42
N LEU A 135 4.18 0.31 18.63
CA LEU A 135 3.47 -0.08 17.42
C LEU A 135 2.05 -0.59 17.69
N VAL A 136 1.87 -1.35 18.78
CA VAL A 136 0.53 -1.79 19.21
C VAL A 136 -0.37 -0.58 19.50
N GLN A 137 0.12 0.41 20.25
CA GLN A 137 -0.61 1.65 20.52
C GLN A 137 -0.90 2.45 19.26
N TYR A 138 0.07 2.51 18.35
CA TYR A 138 -0.08 3.20 17.06
C TYR A 138 -1.24 2.64 16.24
N VAL A 139 -1.29 1.33 16.03
CA VAL A 139 -2.37 0.72 15.24
C VAL A 139 -3.74 0.82 15.93
N GLN A 140 -3.77 0.82 17.27
CA GLN A 140 -5.01 1.05 18.03
C GLN A 140 -5.57 2.45 17.78
N GLY A 141 -4.75 3.46 17.57
CA GLY A 141 -5.15 4.81 17.16
C GLY A 141 -5.91 4.84 15.83
N TYR A 142 -5.70 3.83 14.98
CA TYR A 142 -6.41 3.65 13.70
C TYR A 142 -7.57 2.64 13.79
N GLY A 143 -7.97 2.23 14.99
CA GLY A 143 -9.13 1.37 15.23
C GLY A 143 -8.82 -0.13 15.26
N ALA A 144 -7.57 -0.55 15.13
CA ALA A 144 -7.20 -1.95 15.32
C ALA A 144 -7.34 -2.35 16.80
N LYS A 145 -7.80 -3.58 17.08
CA LYS A 145 -7.90 -4.09 18.46
C LYS A 145 -6.54 -4.45 19.08
N GLY A 146 -5.53 -4.64 18.25
CA GLY A 146 -4.17 -4.98 18.64
C GLY A 146 -3.30 -5.31 17.43
N LEU A 147 -2.05 -5.65 17.70
CA LEU A 147 -1.07 -6.05 16.69
C LEU A 147 -0.45 -7.39 17.11
N ALA A 148 -0.61 -8.41 16.28
CA ALA A 148 0.14 -9.66 16.41
C ALA A 148 1.49 -9.49 15.69
N TRP A 149 2.55 -10.04 16.26
CA TRP A 149 3.88 -9.92 15.69
C TRP A 149 4.67 -11.23 15.80
N ILE A 150 5.62 -11.40 14.89
CA ILE A 150 6.59 -12.49 14.87
C ILE A 150 7.97 -11.87 14.68
N GLN A 151 8.94 -12.28 15.50
CA GLN A 151 10.35 -11.96 15.31
C GLN A 151 11.10 -13.23 14.96
N TYR A 152 11.80 -13.24 13.85
CA TYR A 152 12.74 -14.29 13.47
C TYR A 152 14.16 -13.84 13.85
N THR A 153 14.72 -14.45 14.87
CA THR A 153 16.06 -14.13 15.39
C THR A 153 16.97 -15.35 15.32
N GLU A 154 18.27 -15.15 15.48
CA GLU A 154 19.24 -16.27 15.57
C GLU A 154 18.92 -17.24 16.69
N GLU A 155 18.29 -16.78 17.78
CA GLU A 155 17.85 -17.60 18.91
C GLU A 155 16.54 -18.38 18.62
N GLY A 156 15.89 -18.11 17.49
CA GLY A 156 14.63 -18.71 17.07
C GLY A 156 13.46 -17.73 16.98
N VAL A 157 12.25 -18.27 16.89
CA VAL A 157 11.02 -17.50 16.70
C VAL A 157 10.48 -16.99 18.03
N LYS A 158 10.25 -15.68 18.12
CA LYS A 158 9.57 -15.01 19.24
C LYS A 158 8.23 -14.46 18.78
N SER A 159 7.14 -14.79 19.48
CA SER A 159 5.79 -14.31 19.19
C SER A 159 4.87 -14.50 20.40
N PRO A 160 3.91 -13.58 20.66
CA PRO A 160 2.95 -13.74 21.74
C PRO A 160 1.98 -14.92 21.54
N PHE A 161 1.84 -15.39 20.31
CA PHE A 161 0.95 -16.52 19.97
C PHE A 161 1.71 -17.79 19.57
N LYS A 162 3.03 -17.87 19.82
CA LYS A 162 3.87 -19.04 19.48
C LYS A 162 3.31 -20.36 20.03
N LYS A 163 2.71 -20.34 21.22
CA LYS A 163 2.19 -21.55 21.88
C LYS A 163 0.98 -22.20 21.17
N PHE A 164 0.35 -21.49 20.22
CA PHE A 164 -0.82 -21.99 19.50
C PHE A 164 -0.50 -22.64 18.16
N TYR A 165 0.77 -22.58 17.73
CA TYR A 165 1.21 -23.08 16.42
C TYR A 165 2.50 -23.89 16.57
N GLN A 166 2.67 -24.82 15.64
CA GLN A 166 3.91 -25.60 15.53
C GLN A 166 5.00 -24.76 14.84
N ASP A 167 6.27 -25.14 15.02
CA ASP A 167 7.40 -24.42 14.41
C ASP A 167 7.34 -24.45 12.87
N GLU A 168 6.78 -25.52 12.28
CA GLU A 168 6.56 -25.64 10.84
C GLU A 168 5.64 -24.56 10.28
N THR A 169 4.64 -24.11 11.06
CA THR A 169 3.76 -23.00 10.67
C THR A 169 4.54 -21.69 10.56
N PHE A 170 5.42 -21.42 11.52
CA PHE A 170 6.27 -20.22 11.50
C PHE A 170 7.27 -20.25 10.35
N GLU A 171 7.84 -21.41 10.04
CA GLU A 171 8.71 -21.57 8.87
C GLU A 171 7.95 -21.39 7.57
N ALA A 172 6.73 -21.89 7.46
CA ALA A 172 5.89 -21.67 6.29
C ALA A 172 5.56 -20.18 6.10
N ILE A 173 5.20 -19.47 7.17
CA ILE A 173 4.97 -18.02 7.14
C ILE A 173 6.25 -17.28 6.76
N LYS A 174 7.40 -17.63 7.35
CA LYS A 174 8.70 -17.04 7.04
C LYS A 174 9.02 -17.11 5.54
N ASN A 175 8.85 -18.32 4.97
CA ASN A 175 9.10 -18.55 3.55
C ASN A 175 8.11 -17.79 2.65
N ALA A 176 6.82 -17.79 2.99
CA ALA A 176 5.78 -17.07 2.25
C ALA A 176 6.03 -15.55 2.25
N CYS A 177 6.52 -15.02 3.37
CA CYS A 177 6.80 -13.59 3.54
C CYS A 177 8.21 -13.19 3.11
N HIS A 178 9.05 -14.14 2.68
CA HIS A 178 10.48 -13.90 2.40
C HIS A 178 11.22 -13.25 3.57
N ALA A 179 10.78 -13.55 4.82
CA ALA A 179 11.38 -12.95 6.00
C ALA A 179 12.78 -13.54 6.26
N LYS A 180 13.71 -12.65 6.62
CA LYS A 180 15.08 -13.00 6.98
C LYS A 180 15.22 -13.09 8.51
N THR A 181 16.29 -13.73 8.98
CA THR A 181 16.68 -13.74 10.39
C THR A 181 17.60 -12.58 10.70
#